data_edd1a29ef0a918c9e974faaefc5889e1
#
_entry.id   edd1a29ef0a918c9e974faaefc5889e1
#
_cell.length_a   1.000
_cell.length_b   1.000
_cell.length_c   1.000
_cell.angle_alpha   90.00
_cell.angle_beta   90.00
_cell.angle_gamma   90.00
#
_symmetry.space_group_name_H-M   'P 1'
#
loop_
_entity.id
_entity.type
_entity.pdbx_description
1 polymer ?
#
loop_
_entity_poly.entity_id
_entity_poly.type
_entity_poly.pdbx_seq_one_letter_code
_entity_poly.pdbx_strand_id
1 'polypeptide(L)'
;MTVETDHTAVERRLLDQTLRSGAVALDAGCGRTTRLRHYRDRIVRLVGVDADEEAGRANPYLDEFLLADLDDSLPLDDASFDLVYANFVVEHLAYPERAFAEWRRVLRSGGTLVLLTSNRASPLMAAADRLPQRARLAIKRRGAGAVERDVYPTRYLANTPKRLAQVAATAGFEPVSVEHVGTLHRYGARVPGAAPLLRTTERFLPAQRRSTIVAAYR
;
A
#
# COMPACT_ATOMS: atom_id res chain seq x y z
N MET A 1 -22.29 5.13 -13.53
CA MET A 1 -21.24 4.99 -12.49
C MET A 1 -19.89 5.21 -13.17
N THR A 2 -19.25 6.33 -12.90
CA THR A 2 -17.88 6.59 -13.36
C THR A 2 -16.94 5.66 -12.61
N VAL A 3 -16.25 4.78 -13.33
CA VAL A 3 -15.24 3.90 -12.73
C VAL A 3 -14.08 4.77 -12.26
N GLU A 4 -13.88 4.85 -10.95
CA GLU A 4 -12.71 5.51 -10.35
C GLU A 4 -11.43 4.84 -10.90
N THR A 5 -10.61 5.58 -11.62
CA THR A 5 -9.34 5.09 -12.19
C THR A 5 -8.12 5.62 -11.45
N ASP A 6 -8.33 6.36 -10.36
CA ASP A 6 -7.25 6.93 -9.55
C ASP A 6 -7.28 6.34 -8.12
N HIS A 7 -6.30 5.48 -7.83
CA HIS A 7 -6.15 4.91 -6.48
C HIS A 7 -5.97 5.99 -5.40
N THR A 8 -5.46 7.17 -5.76
CA THR A 8 -5.29 8.30 -4.84
C THR A 8 -6.65 8.83 -4.36
N ALA A 9 -7.64 8.89 -5.24
CA ALA A 9 -8.99 9.33 -4.87
C ALA A 9 -9.70 8.29 -3.99
N VAL A 10 -9.54 6.99 -4.29
CA VAL A 10 -10.07 5.90 -3.44
C VAL A 10 -9.41 5.92 -2.06
N GLU A 11 -8.08 5.98 -2.01
CA GLU A 11 -7.30 6.09 -0.78
C GLU A 11 -7.76 7.28 0.07
N ARG A 12 -7.85 8.47 -0.53
CA ARG A 12 -8.31 9.69 0.15
C ARG A 12 -9.69 9.49 0.76
N ARG A 13 -10.64 8.96 0.00
CA ARG A 13 -11.99 8.69 0.48
C ARG A 13 -11.96 7.73 1.68
N LEU A 14 -11.17 6.64 1.63
CA LEU A 14 -11.06 5.70 2.74
C LEU A 14 -10.44 6.34 3.98
N LEU A 15 -9.37 7.13 3.81
CA LEU A 15 -8.76 7.86 4.92
C LEU A 15 -9.73 8.91 5.51
N ASP A 16 -10.46 9.63 4.67
CA ASP A 16 -11.47 10.61 5.13
C ASP A 16 -12.61 9.96 5.93
N GLN A 17 -12.98 8.72 5.59
CA GLN A 17 -14.03 7.97 6.28
C GLN A 17 -13.56 7.30 7.57
N THR A 18 -12.28 6.94 7.65
CA THR A 18 -11.75 6.12 8.74
C THR A 18 -10.93 6.92 9.76
N LEU A 19 -10.21 7.94 9.31
CA LEU A 19 -9.32 8.74 10.16
C LEU A 19 -10.11 9.82 10.92
N ARG A 20 -10.11 9.72 12.23
CA ARG A 20 -10.73 10.69 13.13
C ARG A 20 -9.74 11.78 13.54
N SER A 21 -10.25 12.93 13.97
CA SER A 21 -9.40 13.98 14.58
C SER A 21 -8.81 13.50 15.90
N GLY A 22 -7.54 13.81 16.13
CA GLY A 22 -6.80 13.36 17.32
C GLY A 22 -6.27 11.91 17.22
N ALA A 23 -6.22 11.34 16.03
CA ALA A 23 -5.76 9.97 15.83
C ALA A 23 -4.26 9.79 16.08
N VAL A 24 -3.88 8.62 16.59
CA VAL A 24 -2.52 8.11 16.60
C VAL A 24 -2.38 7.14 15.42
N ALA A 25 -1.46 7.40 14.51
CA ALA A 25 -1.30 6.64 13.28
C ALA A 25 0.08 5.98 13.17
N LEU A 26 0.10 4.75 12.65
CA LEU A 26 1.29 4.01 12.25
C LEU A 26 1.39 4.00 10.73
N ASP A 27 2.51 4.45 10.19
CA ASP A 27 2.88 4.28 8.79
C ASP A 27 3.84 3.10 8.66
N ALA A 28 3.30 1.95 8.27
CA ALA A 28 4.04 0.71 8.11
C ALA A 28 4.70 0.68 6.73
N GLY A 29 6.02 0.75 6.68
CA GLY A 29 6.82 0.96 5.48
C GLY A 29 6.82 2.43 5.06
N CYS A 30 7.19 3.31 5.99
CA CYS A 30 7.05 4.77 5.84
C CYS A 30 7.98 5.39 4.81
N GLY A 31 9.10 4.74 4.47
CA GLY A 31 10.09 5.27 3.53
C GLY A 31 10.49 6.72 3.82
N ARG A 32 10.90 7.43 2.75
CA ARG A 32 11.34 8.85 2.83
C ARG A 32 10.19 9.85 2.89
N THR A 33 8.96 9.43 2.68
CA THR A 33 7.79 10.30 2.63
C THR A 33 6.51 9.51 2.84
N THR A 34 5.55 10.11 3.51
CA THR A 34 4.25 9.51 3.76
C THR A 34 3.12 10.27 3.07
N ARG A 35 2.07 9.57 2.67
CA ARG A 35 0.85 10.20 2.18
C ARG A 35 0.00 10.75 3.34
N LEU A 36 0.21 10.24 4.56
CA LEU A 36 -0.44 10.75 5.78
C LEU A 36 -0.04 12.20 6.11
N ARG A 37 1.00 12.76 5.46
CA ARG A 37 1.34 14.19 5.59
C ARG A 37 0.19 15.14 5.30
N HIS A 38 -0.75 14.72 4.45
CA HIS A 38 -1.93 15.51 4.08
C HIS A 38 -3.04 15.50 5.14
N TYR A 39 -2.85 14.72 6.23
CA TYR A 39 -3.80 14.50 7.32
C TYR A 39 -3.23 14.86 8.68
N ARG A 40 -2.13 15.65 8.70
CA ARG A 40 -1.47 16.05 9.96
C ARG A 40 -2.38 16.87 10.90
N ASP A 41 -3.38 17.54 10.35
CA ASP A 41 -4.42 18.25 11.12
C ASP A 41 -5.33 17.30 11.91
N ARG A 42 -5.41 16.03 11.52
CA ARG A 42 -6.19 14.98 12.19
C ARG A 42 -5.33 14.01 13.03
N ILE A 43 -4.03 13.97 12.77
CA ILE A 43 -3.09 13.03 13.42
C ILE A 43 -2.28 13.77 14.46
N VAL A 44 -2.44 13.38 15.74
CA VAL A 44 -1.66 13.97 16.86
C VAL A 44 -0.29 13.33 17.02
N ARG A 45 -0.14 12.05 16.61
CA ARG A 45 1.14 11.34 16.62
C ARG A 45 1.21 10.42 15.41
N LEU A 46 2.23 10.60 14.58
CA LEU A 46 2.53 9.78 13.42
C LEU A 46 3.85 9.05 13.64
N VAL A 47 3.78 7.74 13.85
CA VAL A 47 4.93 6.85 13.99
C VAL A 47 5.19 6.17 12.65
N GLY A 48 6.42 6.16 12.18
CA GLY A 48 6.85 5.42 10.99
C GLY A 48 7.68 4.21 11.37
N VAL A 49 7.44 3.09 10.71
CA VAL A 49 8.29 1.89 10.79
C VAL A 49 8.80 1.57 9.39
N ASP A 50 10.10 1.32 9.28
CA ASP A 50 10.73 0.86 8.03
C ASP A 50 12.00 0.07 8.34
N ALA A 51 12.38 -0.84 7.45
CA ALA A 51 13.65 -1.57 7.52
C ALA A 51 14.83 -0.76 6.93
N ASP A 52 14.55 0.30 6.18
CA ASP A 52 15.54 1.23 5.65
C ASP A 52 15.71 2.42 6.61
N GLU A 53 16.75 2.37 7.44
CA GLU A 53 17.06 3.42 8.42
C GLU A 53 17.29 4.79 7.75
N GLU A 54 18.00 4.83 6.62
CA GLU A 54 18.28 6.07 5.91
C GLU A 54 16.99 6.71 5.38
N ALA A 55 16.11 5.88 4.79
CA ALA A 55 14.84 6.34 4.28
C ALA A 55 13.91 6.85 5.39
N GLY A 56 13.77 6.07 6.46
CA GLY A 56 12.88 6.42 7.57
C GLY A 56 13.33 7.67 8.32
N ARG A 57 14.63 7.80 8.63
CA ARG A 57 15.18 9.00 9.29
C ARG A 57 15.10 10.26 8.42
N ALA A 58 15.10 10.09 7.09
CA ALA A 58 14.96 11.21 6.15
C ALA A 58 13.49 11.64 5.94
N ASN A 59 12.50 10.97 6.54
CA ASN A 59 11.10 11.31 6.41
C ASN A 59 10.72 12.46 7.36
N PRO A 60 10.50 13.69 6.87
CA PRO A 60 10.31 14.87 7.73
C PRO A 60 8.90 14.99 8.31
N TYR A 61 8.00 14.06 7.99
CA TYR A 61 6.59 14.13 8.36
C TYR A 61 6.25 13.30 9.60
N LEU A 62 7.18 12.44 10.04
CA LEU A 62 7.01 11.57 11.20
C LEU A 62 7.30 12.34 12.50
N ASP A 63 6.57 12.01 13.56
CA ASP A 63 6.91 12.44 14.92
C ASP A 63 7.95 11.49 15.54
N GLU A 64 7.92 10.22 15.11
CA GLU A 64 8.81 9.18 15.58
C GLU A 64 9.10 8.17 14.46
N PHE A 65 10.35 7.72 14.37
CA PHE A 65 10.76 6.65 13.46
C PHE A 65 11.34 5.48 14.25
N LEU A 66 10.87 4.28 13.92
CA LEU A 66 11.36 3.02 14.45
C LEU A 66 11.96 2.17 13.34
N LEU A 67 13.23 1.78 13.51
CA LEU A 67 13.87 0.81 12.63
C LEU A 67 13.40 -0.59 13.02
N ALA A 68 12.59 -1.23 12.18
CA ALA A 68 12.13 -2.60 12.38
C ALA A 68 11.74 -3.25 11.06
N ASP A 69 11.84 -4.58 11.00
CA ASP A 69 11.30 -5.38 9.91
C ASP A 69 9.80 -5.65 10.17
N LEU A 70 8.96 -5.37 9.19
CA LEU A 70 7.52 -5.61 9.29
C LEU A 70 7.14 -7.10 9.30
N ASP A 71 8.06 -7.98 8.97
CA ASP A 71 7.90 -9.43 9.06
C ASP A 71 8.18 -9.97 10.48
N ASP A 72 8.68 -9.14 11.38
CA ASP A 72 8.97 -9.45 12.76
C ASP A 72 7.97 -8.82 13.76
N SER A 73 8.15 -9.11 15.06
CA SER A 73 7.39 -8.44 16.12
C SER A 73 7.83 -6.97 16.23
N LEU A 74 6.86 -6.06 16.19
CA LEU A 74 7.13 -4.63 16.27
C LEU A 74 7.32 -4.19 17.73
N PRO A 75 8.30 -3.31 18.01
CA PRO A 75 8.53 -2.76 19.36
C PRO A 75 7.50 -1.66 19.69
N LEU A 76 6.23 -2.01 19.58
CA LEU A 76 5.08 -1.15 19.77
C LEU A 76 4.08 -1.80 20.73
N ASP A 77 3.44 -0.99 21.57
CA ASP A 77 2.44 -1.46 22.51
C ASP A 77 1.15 -1.94 21.84
N ASP A 78 0.49 -2.91 22.48
CA ASP A 78 -0.84 -3.36 22.07
C ASP A 78 -1.85 -2.21 22.12
N ALA A 79 -2.80 -2.21 21.19
CA ALA A 79 -3.93 -1.28 21.16
C ALA A 79 -3.52 0.19 21.34
N SER A 80 -2.43 0.62 20.67
CA SER A 80 -1.85 1.96 20.79
C SER A 80 -2.15 2.88 19.62
N PHE A 81 -2.66 2.34 18.49
CA PHE A 81 -2.93 3.08 17.26
C PHE A 81 -4.41 3.06 16.85
N ASP A 82 -4.88 4.15 16.29
CA ASP A 82 -6.22 4.28 15.70
C ASP A 82 -6.22 3.92 14.21
N LEU A 83 -5.06 4.10 13.55
CA LEU A 83 -4.84 3.79 12.14
C LEU A 83 -3.50 3.07 11.96
N VAL A 84 -3.51 1.98 11.21
CA VAL A 84 -2.31 1.46 10.52
C VAL A 84 -2.47 1.73 9.02
N TYR A 85 -1.46 2.33 8.43
CA TYR A 85 -1.42 2.64 7.01
C TYR A 85 -0.25 1.93 6.35
N ALA A 86 -0.50 1.22 5.24
CA ALA A 86 0.53 0.48 4.50
C ALA A 86 0.41 0.75 3.00
N ASN A 87 1.37 1.45 2.42
CA ASN A 87 1.33 1.90 1.04
C ASN A 87 2.36 1.19 0.16
N PHE A 88 1.92 0.21 -0.63
CA PHE A 88 2.77 -0.65 -1.45
C PHE A 88 3.87 -1.38 -0.66
N VAL A 89 3.49 -1.93 0.48
CA VAL A 89 4.33 -2.68 1.41
C VAL A 89 4.05 -4.18 1.32
N VAL A 90 2.78 -4.57 1.21
CA VAL A 90 2.33 -5.97 1.25
C VAL A 90 3.03 -6.85 0.22
N GLU A 91 3.42 -6.29 -0.93
CA GLU A 91 4.18 -7.00 -1.97
C GLU A 91 5.58 -7.41 -1.57
N HIS A 92 6.13 -6.82 -0.52
CA HIS A 92 7.49 -7.06 -0.05
C HIS A 92 7.56 -8.04 1.11
N LEU A 93 6.45 -8.24 1.84
CA LEU A 93 6.40 -9.10 3.03
C LEU A 93 6.77 -10.55 2.71
N ALA A 94 7.64 -11.13 3.55
CA ALA A 94 7.98 -12.55 3.54
C ALA A 94 7.00 -13.39 4.36
N TYR A 95 6.42 -12.79 5.40
CA TYR A 95 5.48 -13.44 6.32
C TYR A 95 4.24 -12.56 6.52
N PRO A 96 3.39 -12.39 5.48
CA PRO A 96 2.26 -11.47 5.54
C PRO A 96 1.28 -11.78 6.68
N GLU A 97 1.14 -13.05 7.09
CA GLU A 97 0.32 -13.41 8.23
C GLU A 97 0.83 -12.82 9.54
N ARG A 98 2.15 -12.78 9.74
CA ARG A 98 2.77 -12.17 10.93
C ARG A 98 2.58 -10.66 10.92
N ALA A 99 2.89 -10.02 9.81
CA ALA A 99 2.71 -8.57 9.66
C ALA A 99 1.26 -8.14 9.94
N PHE A 100 0.28 -8.84 9.38
CA PHE A 100 -1.12 -8.53 9.62
C PHE A 100 -1.54 -8.81 11.08
N ALA A 101 -1.02 -9.86 11.72
CA ALA A 101 -1.26 -10.12 13.14
C ALA A 101 -0.68 -8.99 14.02
N GLU A 102 0.54 -8.51 13.71
CA GLU A 102 1.14 -7.37 14.40
C GLU A 102 0.35 -6.07 14.18
N TRP A 103 -0.07 -5.79 12.95
CA TRP A 103 -0.92 -4.63 12.67
C TRP A 103 -2.25 -4.70 13.44
N ARG A 104 -2.83 -5.91 13.56
CA ARG A 104 -4.05 -6.11 14.38
C ARG A 104 -3.79 -5.92 15.86
N ARG A 105 -2.65 -6.41 16.39
CA ARG A 105 -2.24 -6.28 17.80
C ARG A 105 -2.09 -4.82 18.21
N VAL A 106 -1.40 -4.02 17.40
CA VAL A 106 -1.13 -2.60 17.72
C VAL A 106 -2.37 -1.71 17.53
N LEU A 107 -3.37 -2.14 16.76
CA LEU A 107 -4.61 -1.40 16.57
C LEU A 107 -5.51 -1.50 17.79
N ARG A 108 -6.04 -0.36 18.22
CA ARG A 108 -7.12 -0.27 19.20
C ARG A 108 -8.39 -0.98 18.72
N SER A 109 -9.28 -1.30 19.66
CA SER A 109 -10.63 -1.72 19.29
C SER A 109 -11.30 -0.64 18.45
N GLY A 110 -11.81 -1.02 17.27
CA GLY A 110 -12.39 -0.09 16.30
C GLY A 110 -11.38 0.70 15.47
N GLY A 111 -10.08 0.48 15.67
CA GLY A 111 -9.03 0.99 14.80
C GLY A 111 -9.09 0.40 13.40
N THR A 112 -8.44 1.04 12.43
CA THR A 112 -8.56 0.69 11.01
C THR A 112 -7.19 0.46 10.39
N LEU A 113 -7.07 -0.61 9.59
CA LEU A 113 -5.97 -0.82 8.65
C LEU A 113 -6.40 -0.29 7.28
N VAL A 114 -5.65 0.66 6.71
CA VAL A 114 -5.80 1.11 5.32
C VAL A 114 -4.55 0.72 4.56
N LEU A 115 -4.72 -0.01 3.47
CA LEU A 115 -3.60 -0.45 2.66
C LEU A 115 -3.82 -0.28 1.15
N LEU A 116 -2.70 -0.09 0.45
CA LEU A 116 -2.61 -0.14 -1.00
C LEU A 116 -1.58 -1.19 -1.38
N THR A 117 -1.90 -2.01 -2.37
CA THR A 117 -0.94 -3.01 -2.86
C THR A 117 -1.18 -3.38 -4.32
N SER A 118 -0.15 -3.88 -4.97
CA SER A 118 -0.21 -4.40 -6.34
C SER A 118 -1.09 -5.65 -6.41
N ASN A 119 -1.88 -5.80 -7.47
CA ASN A 119 -2.76 -6.95 -7.66
C ASN A 119 -2.16 -7.94 -8.68
N ARG A 120 -1.70 -9.09 -8.20
CA ARG A 120 -1.15 -10.18 -9.04
C ARG A 120 -2.19 -10.93 -9.87
N ALA A 121 -3.48 -10.79 -9.57
CA ALA A 121 -4.55 -11.32 -10.41
C ALA A 121 -4.75 -10.51 -11.70
N SER A 122 -4.10 -9.34 -11.82
CA SER A 122 -4.11 -8.55 -13.05
C SER A 122 -3.31 -9.23 -14.16
N PRO A 123 -3.90 -9.51 -15.33
CA PRO A 123 -3.20 -10.12 -16.45
C PRO A 123 -2.07 -9.23 -16.99
N LEU A 124 -2.23 -7.92 -16.88
CA LEU A 124 -1.20 -6.96 -17.29
C LEU A 124 0.00 -6.96 -16.35
N MET A 125 -0.23 -7.10 -15.03
CA MET A 125 0.83 -7.28 -14.05
C MET A 125 1.56 -8.60 -14.28
N ALA A 126 0.82 -9.70 -14.49
CA ALA A 126 1.38 -11.01 -14.81
C ALA A 126 2.20 -11.01 -16.10
N ALA A 127 1.79 -10.26 -17.12
CA ALA A 127 2.56 -10.09 -18.35
C ALA A 127 3.84 -9.28 -18.11
N ALA A 128 3.78 -8.21 -17.31
CA ALA A 128 4.94 -7.40 -16.98
C ALA A 128 6.02 -8.21 -16.23
N ASP A 129 5.62 -9.17 -15.39
CA ASP A 129 6.58 -10.03 -14.67
C ASP A 129 7.33 -11.01 -15.56
N ARG A 130 6.77 -11.37 -16.73
CA ARG A 130 7.45 -12.21 -17.72
C ARG A 130 8.55 -11.45 -18.48
N LEU A 131 8.58 -10.12 -18.36
CA LEU A 131 9.63 -9.33 -18.98
C LEU A 131 10.97 -9.55 -18.26
N PRO A 132 12.09 -9.58 -19.00
CA PRO A 132 13.42 -9.58 -18.41
C PRO A 132 13.59 -8.43 -17.40
N GLN A 133 14.35 -8.68 -16.33
CA GLN A 133 14.56 -7.68 -15.26
C GLN A 133 15.02 -6.31 -15.79
N ARG A 134 15.90 -6.30 -16.79
CA ARG A 134 16.37 -5.06 -17.44
C ARG A 134 15.22 -4.26 -18.08
N ALA A 135 14.27 -4.93 -18.72
CA ALA A 135 13.09 -4.29 -19.31
C ALA A 135 12.14 -3.75 -18.23
N ARG A 136 11.92 -4.51 -17.15
CA ARG A 136 11.12 -4.05 -16.00
C ARG A 136 11.70 -2.81 -15.33
N LEU A 137 13.02 -2.81 -15.10
CA LEU A 137 13.73 -1.64 -14.54
C LEU A 137 13.65 -0.43 -15.48
N ALA A 138 13.81 -0.62 -16.80
CA ALA A 138 13.68 0.46 -17.76
C ALA A 138 12.26 1.06 -17.76
N ILE A 139 11.23 0.24 -17.66
CA ILE A 139 9.83 0.68 -17.55
C ILE A 139 9.60 1.46 -16.25
N LYS A 140 10.09 0.95 -15.10
CA LYS A 140 9.98 1.64 -13.80
C LYS A 140 10.71 2.99 -13.82
N ARG A 141 11.93 3.04 -14.33
CA ARG A 141 12.70 4.30 -14.44
C ARG A 141 12.01 5.32 -15.34
N ARG A 142 11.51 4.92 -16.49
CA ARG A 142 10.80 5.81 -17.44
C ARG A 142 9.40 6.20 -16.96
N GLY A 143 8.69 5.29 -16.30
CA GLY A 143 7.29 5.50 -15.89
C GLY A 143 7.13 6.20 -14.55
N ALA A 144 7.81 5.75 -13.51
CA ALA A 144 7.59 6.20 -12.14
C ALA A 144 8.67 7.15 -11.61
N GLY A 145 9.80 7.34 -12.32
CA GLY A 145 10.92 8.12 -11.81
C GLY A 145 11.59 7.51 -10.57
N ALA A 146 11.36 6.21 -10.33
CA ALA A 146 11.93 5.50 -9.19
C ALA A 146 13.46 5.49 -9.25
N VAL A 147 14.11 5.85 -8.16
CA VAL A 147 15.55 5.73 -7.99
C VAL A 147 15.86 4.25 -7.68
N GLU A 148 17.00 3.76 -8.15
CA GLU A 148 17.34 2.32 -8.06
C GLU A 148 17.39 1.79 -6.62
N ARG A 149 17.75 2.61 -5.64
CA ARG A 149 17.79 2.28 -4.22
C ARG A 149 16.41 2.14 -3.54
N ASP A 150 15.33 2.59 -4.20
CA ASP A 150 13.97 2.47 -3.70
C ASP A 150 13.26 1.21 -4.26
N VAL A 151 14.01 0.28 -4.84
CA VAL A 151 13.47 -0.96 -5.42
C VAL A 151 13.74 -2.13 -4.49
N TYR A 152 12.83 -2.37 -3.56
CA TYR A 152 12.86 -3.54 -2.68
C TYR A 152 12.46 -4.82 -3.44
N PRO A 153 12.97 -6.00 -3.04
CA PRO A 153 12.53 -7.29 -3.59
C PRO A 153 11.03 -7.48 -3.37
N THR A 154 10.32 -7.89 -4.42
CA THR A 154 8.89 -8.20 -4.34
C THR A 154 8.67 -9.71 -4.25
N ARG A 155 7.87 -10.16 -3.28
CA ARG A 155 7.52 -11.56 -3.03
C ARG A 155 6.11 -11.91 -3.47
N TYR A 156 5.18 -10.94 -3.39
CA TYR A 156 3.78 -11.06 -3.80
C TYR A 156 3.01 -12.20 -3.14
N LEU A 157 3.26 -12.52 -1.88
CA LEU A 157 2.67 -13.65 -1.17
C LEU A 157 1.21 -13.42 -0.74
N ALA A 158 0.78 -12.17 -0.62
CA ALA A 158 -0.60 -11.80 -0.26
C ALA A 158 -1.32 -10.95 -1.33
N ASN A 159 -0.77 -10.80 -2.53
CA ASN A 159 -1.15 -9.80 -3.53
C ASN A 159 -2.20 -10.28 -4.54
N THR A 160 -3.11 -11.13 -4.17
CA THR A 160 -4.33 -11.41 -4.92
C THR A 160 -5.54 -11.12 -4.05
N PRO A 161 -6.72 -10.75 -4.61
CA PRO A 161 -7.91 -10.44 -3.81
C PRO A 161 -8.27 -11.57 -2.83
N LYS A 162 -8.22 -12.83 -3.29
CA LYS A 162 -8.51 -14.01 -2.47
C LYS A 162 -7.50 -14.18 -1.33
N ARG A 163 -6.21 -14.09 -1.63
CA ARG A 163 -5.15 -14.32 -0.64
C ARG A 163 -5.08 -13.19 0.39
N LEU A 164 -5.21 -11.95 -0.06
CA LEU A 164 -5.26 -10.78 0.83
C LEU A 164 -6.43 -10.88 1.81
N ALA A 165 -7.64 -11.23 1.32
CA ALA A 165 -8.81 -11.42 2.19
C ALA A 165 -8.58 -12.56 3.20
N GLN A 166 -7.93 -13.66 2.79
CA GLN A 166 -7.61 -14.76 3.68
C GLN A 166 -6.63 -14.36 4.78
N VAL A 167 -5.54 -13.67 4.43
CA VAL A 167 -4.54 -13.18 5.40
C VAL A 167 -5.18 -12.21 6.39
N ALA A 168 -5.96 -11.24 5.90
CA ALA A 168 -6.66 -10.29 6.75
C ALA A 168 -7.63 -11.00 7.71
N ALA A 169 -8.45 -11.93 7.21
CA ALA A 169 -9.41 -12.67 8.05
C ALA A 169 -8.71 -13.56 9.10
N THR A 170 -7.58 -14.18 8.76
CA THR A 170 -6.78 -14.98 9.72
C THR A 170 -6.24 -14.11 10.87
N ALA A 171 -5.90 -12.86 10.60
CA ALA A 171 -5.48 -11.90 11.62
C ALA A 171 -6.65 -11.25 12.40
N GLY A 172 -7.90 -11.62 12.09
CA GLY A 172 -9.09 -11.09 12.77
C GLY A 172 -9.59 -9.75 12.22
N PHE A 173 -9.21 -9.41 10.99
CA PHE A 173 -9.71 -8.23 10.30
C PHE A 173 -10.99 -8.52 9.53
N GLU A 174 -11.94 -7.60 9.60
CA GLU A 174 -13.15 -7.57 8.78
C GLU A 174 -13.03 -6.49 7.70
N PRO A 175 -13.44 -6.77 6.45
CA PRO A 175 -13.37 -5.78 5.38
C PRO A 175 -14.40 -4.66 5.58
N VAL A 176 -13.96 -3.41 5.59
CA VAL A 176 -14.80 -2.21 5.54
C VAL A 176 -15.04 -1.82 4.08
N SER A 177 -13.98 -1.83 3.28
CA SER A 177 -14.04 -1.57 1.84
C SER A 177 -12.85 -2.23 1.15
N VAL A 178 -13.08 -2.88 0.01
CA VAL A 178 -12.02 -3.43 -0.85
C VAL A 178 -12.29 -3.03 -2.28
N GLU A 179 -11.42 -2.21 -2.84
CA GLU A 179 -11.59 -1.66 -4.18
C GLU A 179 -10.41 -2.03 -5.07
N HIS A 180 -10.71 -2.21 -6.34
CA HIS A 180 -9.74 -2.60 -7.35
C HIS A 180 -9.64 -1.51 -8.41
N VAL A 181 -8.47 -0.91 -8.52
CA VAL A 181 -8.25 0.29 -9.34
C VAL A 181 -7.21 0.00 -10.42
N GLY A 182 -7.44 0.53 -11.62
CA GLY A 182 -6.48 0.47 -12.72
C GLY A 182 -5.45 1.59 -12.62
N THR A 183 -4.18 1.25 -12.41
CA THR A 183 -3.11 2.24 -12.23
C THR A 183 -1.97 2.12 -13.23
N LEU A 184 -1.99 1.12 -14.10
CA LEU A 184 -0.91 0.87 -15.07
C LEU A 184 -0.68 2.01 -16.06
N HIS A 185 -1.71 2.83 -16.32
CA HIS A 185 -1.57 4.03 -17.14
C HIS A 185 -0.48 4.99 -16.63
N ARG A 186 -0.19 4.98 -15.31
CA ARG A 186 0.86 5.81 -14.70
C ARG A 186 2.25 5.38 -15.18
N TYR A 187 2.48 4.08 -15.40
CA TYR A 187 3.74 3.58 -15.96
C TYR A 187 3.89 3.91 -17.44
N GLY A 188 2.78 4.12 -18.15
CA GLY A 188 2.77 4.55 -19.54
C GLY A 188 2.81 6.08 -19.75
N ALA A 189 2.78 6.88 -18.68
CA ALA A 189 2.61 8.33 -18.79
C ALA A 189 3.69 9.04 -19.62
N ARG A 190 4.91 8.48 -19.67
CA ARG A 190 6.04 9.03 -20.43
C ARG A 190 6.24 8.37 -21.80
N VAL A 191 5.35 7.45 -22.19
CA VAL A 191 5.38 6.79 -23.50
C VAL A 191 4.18 7.28 -24.31
N PRO A 192 4.39 7.97 -25.46
CA PRO A 192 3.29 8.49 -26.26
C PRO A 192 2.26 7.40 -26.57
N GLY A 193 0.99 7.67 -26.33
CA GLY A 193 -0.13 6.76 -26.58
C GLY A 193 -0.30 5.59 -25.60
N ALA A 194 0.69 5.28 -24.75
CA ALA A 194 0.61 4.12 -23.85
C ALA A 194 -0.36 4.35 -22.69
N ALA A 195 -0.38 5.54 -22.08
CA ALA A 195 -1.24 5.82 -20.94
C ALA A 195 -2.75 5.68 -21.26
N PRO A 196 -3.29 6.28 -22.33
CA PRO A 196 -4.69 6.09 -22.69
C PRO A 196 -5.01 4.63 -23.05
N LEU A 197 -4.12 3.92 -23.74
CA LEU A 197 -4.29 2.52 -24.08
C LEU A 197 -4.38 1.65 -22.81
N LEU A 198 -3.45 1.80 -21.88
CA LEU A 198 -3.45 1.06 -20.61
C LEU A 198 -4.68 1.38 -19.77
N ARG A 199 -5.10 2.65 -19.71
CA ARG A 199 -6.31 3.07 -18.99
C ARG A 199 -7.55 2.41 -19.59
N THR A 200 -7.67 2.42 -20.90
CA THR A 200 -8.79 1.80 -21.63
C THR A 200 -8.81 0.29 -21.39
N THR A 201 -7.67 -0.37 -21.53
CA THR A 201 -7.54 -1.82 -21.27
C THR A 201 -7.97 -2.17 -19.84
N GLU A 202 -7.48 -1.46 -18.81
CA GLU A 202 -7.87 -1.73 -17.43
C GLU A 202 -9.35 -1.44 -17.14
N ARG A 203 -9.96 -0.49 -17.87
CA ARG A 203 -11.40 -0.19 -17.74
C ARG A 203 -12.29 -1.36 -18.17
N PHE A 204 -11.87 -2.12 -19.19
CA PHE A 204 -12.60 -3.31 -19.67
C PHE A 204 -12.30 -4.58 -18.87
N LEU A 205 -11.29 -4.58 -18.00
CA LEU A 205 -11.05 -5.72 -17.11
C LEU A 205 -12.13 -5.79 -16.02
N PRO A 206 -12.54 -7.01 -15.62
CA PRO A 206 -13.29 -7.20 -14.38
C PRO A 206 -12.58 -6.50 -13.22
N ALA A 207 -13.34 -5.87 -12.31
CA ALA A 207 -12.74 -5.08 -11.22
C ALA A 207 -11.62 -5.82 -10.49
N GLN A 208 -11.86 -7.06 -10.09
CA GLN A 208 -10.90 -7.92 -9.37
C GLN A 208 -9.60 -8.21 -10.14
N ARG A 209 -9.54 -7.89 -11.43
CA ARG A 209 -8.34 -8.05 -12.28
C ARG A 209 -7.63 -6.74 -12.61
N ARG A 210 -8.05 -5.62 -12.04
CA ARG A 210 -7.32 -4.35 -12.14
C ARG A 210 -6.04 -4.40 -11.32
N SER A 211 -5.08 -3.55 -11.65
CA SER A 211 -3.69 -3.68 -11.21
C SER A 211 -3.41 -3.35 -9.74
N THR A 212 -4.30 -2.66 -9.04
CA THR A 212 -4.08 -2.22 -7.64
C THR A 212 -5.29 -2.56 -6.77
N ILE A 213 -5.04 -3.02 -5.57
CA ILE A 213 -6.02 -3.19 -4.50
C ILE A 213 -5.84 -2.03 -3.53
N VAL A 214 -6.92 -1.36 -3.18
CA VAL A 214 -7.01 -0.37 -2.11
C VAL A 214 -8.05 -0.87 -1.12
N ALA A 215 -7.67 -1.05 0.13
CA ALA A 215 -8.55 -1.69 1.10
C ALA A 215 -8.51 -0.98 2.47
N ALA A 216 -9.64 -1.01 3.14
CA ALA A 216 -9.78 -0.68 4.55
C ALA A 216 -10.38 -1.88 5.28
N TYR A 217 -9.78 -2.22 6.42
CA TYR A 217 -10.19 -3.30 7.32
C TYR A 217 -10.34 -2.77 8.75
N ARG A 218 -11.19 -3.47 9.53
CA ARG A 218 -11.36 -3.16 10.95
C ARG A 218 -11.24 -4.42 11.80
#